data_d5e0d872fee6cf69965d5284baa6b5b4
#
_entry.id   d5e0d872fee6cf69965d5284baa6b5b4
#
_cell.length_a   1.000
_cell.length_b   1.000
_cell.length_c   1.000
_cell.angle_alpha   90.00
_cell.angle_beta   90.00
_cell.angle_gamma   90.00
#
_symmetry.space_group_name_H-M   'P 1'
#
loop_
_entity.id
_entity.type
_entity.pdbx_description
1 polymer ?
#
loop_
_entity_poly.entity_id
_entity_poly.type
_entity_poly.pdbx_seq_one_letter_code
_entity_poly.pdbx_strand_id
1 'polypeptide(L)'
;MTNNGVSATGNTLFEANPGGAPCNVLAMLKKFNHSVGFIGKVGDDIFGNKLKATIEEVGINTEGLVIDKDVRTTLAFVETFPDGDRDFSFYRNPGADMMLTKDEVKVDLIKQAKLFHFGTLSMTHEKVREATLFALEEAKKAGCIITFDPNLREPLWNSLDEAKEQILAGMKYCDYLKISDNEIQWLTGEEDFTAGVHKLREEFKIPLITVSMGKEGSRAYYYGPSGDGEEIMVEVKPFLSDKTIETTGAGDTFCGTVIHYILETGLANFDEAKLTEMLTFANGAASLITRVKGALKVMPEISAVKELIGK
;
A
#
# COMPACT_ATOMS: atom_id res chain seq x y z
N MET A 1 3.05 -13.06 -10.99
CA MET A 1 2.90 -13.88 -12.22
C MET A 1 1.43 -13.94 -12.56
N THR A 2 1.00 -13.29 -13.62
CA THR A 2 -0.43 -13.22 -14.01
C THR A 2 -0.65 -14.12 -15.21
N ASN A 3 -1.75 -14.90 -15.20
CA ASN A 3 -2.12 -15.71 -16.37
C ASN A 3 -2.36 -14.79 -17.58
N ASN A 4 -1.68 -15.09 -18.68
CA ASN A 4 -1.75 -14.31 -19.93
C ASN A 4 -2.15 -15.20 -21.13
N GLY A 5 -3.08 -16.13 -20.91
CA GLY A 5 -3.63 -17.01 -21.93
C GLY A 5 -2.75 -18.23 -22.22
N VAL A 6 -2.80 -18.70 -23.45
CA VAL A 6 -2.11 -19.91 -23.89
C VAL A 6 -1.19 -19.64 -25.09
N SER A 7 -0.09 -20.38 -25.15
CA SER A 7 0.82 -20.35 -26.30
C SER A 7 0.22 -21.00 -27.53
N ALA A 8 0.85 -20.85 -28.69
CA ALA A 8 0.47 -21.55 -29.91
C ALA A 8 0.45 -23.09 -29.79
N THR A 9 1.16 -23.64 -28.78
CA THR A 9 1.21 -25.08 -28.49
C THR A 9 0.26 -25.49 -27.35
N GLY A 10 -0.63 -24.58 -26.89
CA GLY A 10 -1.61 -24.86 -25.86
C GLY A 10 -1.09 -24.79 -24.40
N ASN A 11 0.15 -24.35 -24.18
CA ASN A 11 0.69 -24.21 -22.83
C ASN A 11 0.25 -22.88 -22.19
N THR A 12 -0.07 -22.90 -20.89
CA THR A 12 -0.39 -21.69 -20.13
C THR A 12 0.81 -20.72 -20.12
N LEU A 13 0.54 -19.46 -20.43
CA LEU A 13 1.52 -18.37 -20.36
C LEU A 13 1.33 -17.57 -19.09
N PHE A 14 2.43 -17.25 -18.41
CA PHE A 14 2.44 -16.35 -17.28
C PHE A 14 3.28 -15.11 -17.59
N GLU A 15 2.69 -13.95 -17.42
CA GLU A 15 3.38 -12.68 -17.51
C GLU A 15 3.99 -12.31 -16.15
N ALA A 16 5.27 -11.96 -16.14
CA ALA A 16 5.96 -11.51 -14.94
C ALA A 16 5.70 -10.00 -14.72
N ASN A 17 4.71 -9.69 -13.88
CA ASN A 17 4.37 -8.33 -13.50
C ASN A 17 5.04 -7.99 -12.16
N PRO A 18 6.10 -7.17 -12.14
CA PRO A 18 6.68 -6.64 -10.92
C PRO A 18 5.65 -5.83 -10.14
N GLY A 19 5.58 -6.06 -8.83
CA GLY A 19 4.60 -5.39 -7.95
C GLY A 19 5.00 -5.59 -6.50
N GLY A 20 4.08 -5.23 -5.63
CA GLY A 20 4.22 -5.23 -4.19
C GLY A 20 3.66 -3.90 -3.66
N ALA A 21 2.69 -3.98 -2.72
CA ALA A 21 1.94 -2.80 -2.30
C ALA A 21 2.81 -1.58 -1.95
N PRO A 22 3.86 -1.68 -1.10
CA PRO A 22 4.70 -0.51 -0.81
C PRO A 22 5.40 0.05 -2.06
N CYS A 23 5.90 -0.79 -2.97
CA CYS A 23 6.52 -0.32 -4.20
C CYS A 23 5.52 0.36 -5.14
N ASN A 24 4.27 -0.10 -5.18
CA ASN A 24 3.21 0.53 -5.96
C ASN A 24 2.89 1.93 -5.41
N VAL A 25 2.81 2.09 -4.08
CA VAL A 25 2.68 3.41 -3.42
C VAL A 25 3.84 4.33 -3.81
N LEU A 26 5.08 3.84 -3.75
CA LEU A 26 6.26 4.62 -4.13
C LEU A 26 6.25 5.00 -5.63
N ALA A 27 5.81 4.09 -6.50
CA ALA A 27 5.70 4.36 -7.94
C ALA A 27 4.67 5.48 -8.23
N MET A 28 3.56 5.52 -7.50
CA MET A 28 2.60 6.63 -7.60
C MET A 28 3.20 7.94 -7.11
N LEU A 29 3.96 7.93 -6.02
CA LEU A 29 4.68 9.11 -5.51
C LEU A 29 5.72 9.61 -6.50
N LYS A 30 6.35 8.73 -7.30
CA LYS A 30 7.24 9.13 -8.40
C LYS A 30 6.51 9.93 -9.48
N LYS A 31 5.24 9.65 -9.77
CA LYS A 31 4.43 10.45 -10.71
C LYS A 31 4.23 11.89 -10.22
N PHE A 32 4.29 12.11 -8.92
CA PHE A 32 4.31 13.43 -8.29
C PHE A 32 5.72 14.02 -8.08
N ASN A 33 6.75 13.39 -8.66
CA ASN A 33 8.17 13.80 -8.57
C ASN A 33 8.77 13.77 -7.15
N HIS A 34 8.22 13.01 -6.22
CA HIS A 34 8.85 12.82 -4.91
C HIS A 34 10.13 11.97 -5.01
N SER A 35 11.10 12.25 -4.14
CA SER A 35 12.21 11.33 -3.87
C SER A 35 11.69 10.21 -2.99
N VAL A 36 11.90 8.96 -3.43
CA VAL A 36 11.39 7.76 -2.74
C VAL A 36 12.47 6.69 -2.67
N GLY A 37 12.49 5.92 -1.59
CA GLY A 37 13.38 4.78 -1.38
C GLY A 37 12.63 3.58 -0.84
N PHE A 38 13.12 2.40 -1.15
CA PHE A 38 12.53 1.14 -0.72
C PHE A 38 13.48 0.36 0.19
N ILE A 39 12.97 -0.10 1.32
CA ILE A 39 13.64 -1.03 2.23
C ILE A 39 12.94 -2.37 2.13
N GLY A 40 13.68 -3.41 1.80
CA GLY A 40 13.14 -4.77 1.62
C GLY A 40 14.21 -5.76 1.23
N LYS A 41 13.77 -6.99 0.87
CA LYS A 41 14.71 -8.06 0.53
C LYS A 41 14.15 -8.94 -0.58
N VAL A 42 15.02 -9.30 -1.54
CA VAL A 42 14.72 -10.23 -2.65
C VAL A 42 15.82 -11.27 -2.76
N GLY A 43 15.56 -12.37 -3.42
CA GLY A 43 16.56 -13.42 -3.63
C GLY A 43 17.58 -13.07 -4.73
N ASP A 44 18.76 -13.67 -4.64
CA ASP A 44 19.75 -13.68 -5.73
C ASP A 44 19.31 -14.67 -6.83
N ASP A 45 18.31 -14.25 -7.59
CA ASP A 45 17.72 -15.03 -8.67
C ASP A 45 17.19 -14.11 -9.79
N ILE A 46 16.71 -14.72 -10.89
CA ILE A 46 16.22 -13.98 -12.07
C ILE A 46 15.07 -13.03 -11.73
N PHE A 47 14.22 -13.38 -10.73
CA PHE A 47 13.09 -12.56 -10.33
C PHE A 47 13.53 -11.42 -9.43
N GLY A 48 14.41 -11.65 -8.47
CA GLY A 48 14.98 -10.61 -7.61
C GLY A 48 15.74 -9.57 -8.43
N ASN A 49 16.58 -10.00 -9.37
CA ASN A 49 17.31 -9.10 -10.28
C ASN A 49 16.33 -8.29 -11.16
N LYS A 50 15.27 -8.93 -11.67
CA LYS A 50 14.23 -8.24 -12.44
C LYS A 50 13.46 -7.21 -11.60
N LEU A 51 13.11 -7.55 -10.37
CA LEU A 51 12.42 -6.63 -9.44
C LEU A 51 13.31 -5.41 -9.17
N LYS A 52 14.57 -5.62 -8.80
CA LYS A 52 15.53 -4.54 -8.57
C LYS A 52 15.65 -3.61 -9.78
N ALA A 53 15.91 -4.17 -10.96
CA ALA A 53 16.02 -3.38 -12.18
C ALA A 53 14.73 -2.59 -12.49
N THR A 54 13.54 -3.18 -12.25
CA THR A 54 12.27 -2.50 -12.48
C THR A 54 12.06 -1.34 -11.50
N ILE A 55 12.39 -1.52 -10.22
CA ILE A 55 12.29 -0.48 -9.20
C ILE A 55 13.21 0.69 -9.54
N GLU A 56 14.46 0.41 -9.98
CA GLU A 56 15.42 1.41 -10.42
C GLU A 56 14.96 2.13 -11.70
N GLU A 57 14.39 1.41 -12.67
CA GLU A 57 13.81 1.99 -13.90
C GLU A 57 12.69 2.99 -13.60
N VAL A 58 11.86 2.71 -12.59
CA VAL A 58 10.79 3.61 -12.13
C VAL A 58 11.34 4.80 -11.33
N GLY A 59 12.63 4.77 -10.95
CA GLY A 59 13.32 5.85 -10.24
C GLY A 59 13.16 5.79 -8.71
N ILE A 60 12.92 4.61 -8.15
CA ILE A 60 12.90 4.37 -6.71
C ILE A 60 14.32 4.00 -6.27
N ASN A 61 14.83 4.64 -5.20
CA ASN A 61 16.12 4.33 -4.63
C ASN A 61 16.13 2.93 -4.03
N THR A 62 17.09 2.08 -4.42
CA THR A 62 17.24 0.68 -4.00
C THR A 62 18.39 0.44 -3.02
N GLU A 63 18.96 1.47 -2.42
CA GLU A 63 20.04 1.31 -1.43
C GLU A 63 19.62 0.48 -0.21
N GLY A 64 18.31 0.48 0.10
CA GLY A 64 17.70 -0.33 1.15
C GLY A 64 17.25 -1.72 0.69
N LEU A 65 17.42 -2.09 -0.58
CA LEU A 65 17.05 -3.40 -1.10
C LEU A 65 18.20 -4.40 -0.93
N VAL A 66 17.99 -5.36 -0.04
CA VAL A 66 18.95 -6.44 0.26
C VAL A 66 18.76 -7.59 -0.72
N ILE A 67 19.86 -8.19 -1.14
CA ILE A 67 19.87 -9.41 -1.98
C ILE A 67 20.23 -10.61 -1.10
N ASP A 68 19.31 -11.57 -0.96
CA ASP A 68 19.53 -12.80 -0.21
C ASP A 68 20.11 -13.88 -1.13
N LYS A 69 21.25 -14.47 -0.72
CA LYS A 69 21.94 -15.51 -1.50
C LYS A 69 21.34 -16.90 -1.28
N ASP A 70 20.66 -17.11 -0.18
CA ASP A 70 20.22 -18.42 0.26
C ASP A 70 18.72 -18.64 0.04
N VAL A 71 17.89 -17.57 0.13
CA VAL A 71 16.44 -17.64 0.04
C VAL A 71 15.96 -16.98 -1.26
N ARG A 72 15.04 -17.64 -1.95
CA ARG A 72 14.51 -17.20 -3.24
C ARG A 72 13.49 -16.08 -3.11
N THR A 73 13.36 -15.30 -4.19
CA THR A 73 12.35 -14.26 -4.30
C THR A 73 10.94 -14.84 -4.20
N THR A 74 10.09 -14.21 -3.41
CA THR A 74 8.66 -14.54 -3.33
C THR A 74 7.99 -14.35 -4.68
N LEU A 75 7.17 -15.33 -5.07
CA LEU A 75 6.31 -15.27 -6.23
C LEU A 75 4.85 -15.41 -5.81
N ALA A 76 3.99 -14.60 -6.42
CA ALA A 76 2.55 -14.77 -6.37
C ALA A 76 2.04 -15.08 -7.78
N PHE A 77 1.32 -16.18 -7.92
CA PHE A 77 0.60 -16.50 -9.15
C PHE A 77 -0.83 -16.05 -8.99
N VAL A 78 -1.33 -15.33 -9.98
CA VAL A 78 -2.70 -14.83 -9.99
C VAL A 78 -3.42 -15.48 -11.16
N GLU A 79 -4.47 -16.20 -10.84
CA GLU A 79 -5.42 -16.74 -11.80
C GLU A 79 -6.69 -15.90 -11.75
N THR A 80 -7.17 -15.46 -12.89
CA THR A 80 -8.41 -14.69 -13.01
C THR A 80 -9.45 -15.58 -13.66
N PHE A 81 -10.59 -15.75 -13.01
CA PHE A 81 -11.70 -16.54 -13.51
C PHE A 81 -12.63 -15.70 -14.44
N PRO A 82 -13.47 -16.36 -15.28
CA PRO A 82 -14.37 -15.67 -16.21
C PRO A 82 -15.41 -14.75 -15.56
N ASP A 83 -15.74 -15.00 -14.29
CA ASP A 83 -16.63 -14.17 -13.46
C ASP A 83 -15.94 -12.94 -12.87
N GLY A 84 -14.62 -12.80 -13.09
CA GLY A 84 -13.79 -11.71 -12.57
C GLY A 84 -13.19 -11.97 -11.19
N ASP A 85 -13.48 -13.13 -10.59
CA ASP A 85 -12.86 -13.57 -9.35
C ASP A 85 -11.39 -13.98 -9.56
N ARG A 86 -10.61 -14.04 -8.49
CA ARG A 86 -9.17 -14.29 -8.53
C ARG A 86 -8.77 -15.29 -7.47
N ASP A 87 -7.86 -16.17 -7.85
CA ASP A 87 -7.14 -17.02 -6.92
C ASP A 87 -5.66 -16.64 -6.89
N PHE A 88 -5.06 -16.73 -5.69
CA PHE A 88 -3.67 -16.38 -5.45
C PHE A 88 -2.93 -17.58 -4.88
N SER A 89 -1.89 -18.03 -5.59
CA SER A 89 -0.95 -19.02 -5.09
C SER A 89 0.38 -18.36 -4.77
N PHE A 90 0.77 -18.38 -3.49
CA PHE A 90 2.01 -17.77 -3.02
C PHE A 90 3.11 -18.81 -2.85
N TYR A 91 4.26 -18.56 -3.48
CA TYR A 91 5.50 -19.30 -3.27
C TYR A 91 6.40 -18.47 -2.34
N ARG A 92 6.15 -18.59 -1.03
CA ARG A 92 6.70 -17.78 0.05
C ARG A 92 6.90 -18.60 1.33
N ASN A 93 7.67 -19.71 1.24
CA ASN A 93 7.87 -20.61 2.39
C ASN A 93 9.33 -21.11 2.51
N PRO A 94 10.26 -20.29 3.05
CA PRO A 94 10.18 -18.85 3.17
C PRO A 94 10.44 -18.14 1.84
N GLY A 95 9.97 -16.90 1.70
CA GLY A 95 10.44 -15.98 0.68
C GLY A 95 11.54 -15.07 1.23
N ALA A 96 12.39 -14.55 0.37
CA ALA A 96 13.49 -13.67 0.79
C ALA A 96 13.01 -12.43 1.56
N ASP A 97 11.85 -11.89 1.20
CA ASP A 97 11.23 -10.75 1.88
C ASP A 97 10.92 -11.02 3.36
N MET A 98 10.66 -12.29 3.74
CA MET A 98 10.45 -12.69 5.13
C MET A 98 11.74 -12.72 5.95
N MET A 99 12.90 -12.74 5.28
CA MET A 99 14.21 -12.93 5.90
C MET A 99 14.97 -11.61 6.14
N LEU A 100 14.34 -10.47 5.89
CA LEU A 100 14.93 -9.18 6.26
C LEU A 100 15.14 -9.11 7.78
N THR A 101 16.35 -8.77 8.18
CA THR A 101 16.72 -8.62 9.60
C THR A 101 16.85 -7.14 9.97
N LYS A 102 16.78 -6.83 11.27
CA LYS A 102 16.96 -5.45 11.74
C LYS A 102 18.33 -4.85 11.41
N ASP A 103 19.38 -5.68 11.36
CA ASP A 103 20.74 -5.23 11.06
C ASP A 103 20.91 -4.87 9.56
N GLU A 104 20.02 -5.33 8.71
CA GLU A 104 19.97 -5.02 7.29
C GLU A 104 19.15 -3.75 6.97
N VAL A 105 18.39 -3.23 7.94
CA VAL A 105 17.61 -2.01 7.77
C VAL A 105 18.53 -0.80 7.60
N LYS A 106 18.38 -0.09 6.49
CA LYS A 106 19.15 1.13 6.18
C LYS A 106 18.60 2.34 6.94
N VAL A 107 19.00 2.48 8.20
CA VAL A 107 18.54 3.55 9.11
C VAL A 107 18.82 4.95 8.55
N ASP A 108 19.90 5.14 7.81
CA ASP A 108 20.23 6.44 7.22
C ASP A 108 19.22 6.89 6.14
N LEU A 109 18.59 5.96 5.42
CA LEU A 109 17.46 6.29 4.52
C LEU A 109 16.24 6.76 5.33
N ILE A 110 15.97 6.11 6.45
CA ILE A 110 14.86 6.49 7.35
C ILE A 110 15.07 7.90 7.92
N LYS A 111 16.27 8.19 8.41
CA LYS A 111 16.62 9.51 8.97
C LYS A 111 16.52 10.67 8.00
N GLN A 112 16.64 10.39 6.69
CA GLN A 112 16.51 11.40 5.63
C GLN A 112 15.06 11.54 5.13
N ALA A 113 14.16 10.64 5.51
CA ALA A 113 12.79 10.63 5.05
C ALA A 113 11.92 11.59 5.85
N LYS A 114 10.97 12.22 5.18
CA LYS A 114 9.88 12.98 5.81
C LYS A 114 8.73 12.08 6.26
N LEU A 115 8.59 10.94 5.58
CA LEU A 115 7.49 10.01 5.77
C LEU A 115 7.99 8.57 5.60
N PHE A 116 7.49 7.68 6.45
CA PHE A 116 7.73 6.23 6.39
C PHE A 116 6.40 5.51 6.18
N HIS A 117 6.33 4.68 5.12
CA HIS A 117 5.14 3.90 4.79
C HIS A 117 5.39 2.41 4.97
N PHE A 118 4.43 1.69 5.52
CA PHE A 118 4.50 0.24 5.68
C PHE A 118 3.12 -0.43 5.57
N GLY A 119 3.15 -1.74 5.42
CA GLY A 119 1.97 -2.60 5.41
C GLY A 119 2.23 -3.90 6.16
N THR A 120 1.23 -4.77 6.28
CA THR A 120 1.32 -5.95 7.15
C THR A 120 2.06 -7.13 6.56
N LEU A 121 2.31 -7.16 5.26
CA LEU A 121 3.10 -8.25 4.65
C LEU A 121 4.50 -8.38 5.24
N SER A 122 5.08 -7.27 5.69
CA SER A 122 6.35 -7.24 6.43
C SER A 122 6.21 -7.57 7.92
N MET A 123 5.03 -8.02 8.36
CA MET A 123 4.76 -8.42 9.76
C MET A 123 4.34 -9.89 9.89
N THR A 124 4.28 -10.62 8.77
CA THR A 124 3.80 -12.01 8.71
C THR A 124 4.79 -13.06 9.22
N HIS A 125 6.06 -12.70 9.42
CA HIS A 125 7.11 -13.61 9.90
C HIS A 125 8.01 -12.91 10.92
N GLU A 126 8.48 -13.63 11.92
CA GLU A 126 9.22 -13.10 13.06
C GLU A 126 10.38 -12.18 12.66
N LYS A 127 11.27 -12.62 11.75
CA LYS A 127 12.44 -11.81 11.34
C LYS A 127 12.07 -10.49 10.71
N VAL A 128 11.23 -10.51 9.69
CA VAL A 128 10.82 -9.28 9.00
C VAL A 128 9.93 -8.41 9.88
N ARG A 129 9.17 -9.00 10.80
CA ARG A 129 8.40 -8.28 11.83
C ARG A 129 9.33 -7.49 12.76
N GLU A 130 10.38 -8.14 13.29
CA GLU A 130 11.38 -7.48 14.10
C GLU A 130 12.05 -6.32 13.35
N ALA A 131 12.42 -6.53 12.09
CA ALA A 131 12.99 -5.50 11.24
C ALA A 131 12.02 -4.33 10.99
N THR A 132 10.73 -4.63 10.76
CA THR A 132 9.69 -3.61 10.55
C THR A 132 9.47 -2.79 11.82
N LEU A 133 9.32 -3.43 12.98
CA LEU A 133 9.16 -2.72 14.25
C LEU A 133 10.39 -1.86 14.57
N PHE A 134 11.59 -2.37 14.34
CA PHE A 134 12.81 -1.58 14.47
C PHE A 134 12.82 -0.36 13.54
N ALA A 135 12.43 -0.53 12.27
CA ALA A 135 12.35 0.56 11.32
C ALA A 135 11.31 1.63 11.74
N LEU A 136 10.16 1.22 12.29
CA LEU A 136 9.13 2.11 12.83
C LEU A 136 9.65 2.93 14.02
N GLU A 137 10.38 2.31 14.94
CA GLU A 137 11.03 3.02 16.06
C GLU A 137 12.05 4.06 15.56
N GLU A 138 12.86 3.71 14.58
CA GLU A 138 13.82 4.65 13.98
C GLU A 138 13.12 5.79 13.21
N ALA A 139 12.02 5.50 12.50
CA ALA A 139 11.21 6.50 11.83
C ALA A 139 10.57 7.49 12.83
N LYS A 140 10.04 6.97 13.94
CA LYS A 140 9.48 7.80 15.02
C LYS A 140 10.55 8.68 15.66
N LYS A 141 11.75 8.14 15.95
CA LYS A 141 12.89 8.92 16.47
C LYS A 141 13.35 10.00 15.50
N ALA A 142 13.27 9.74 14.19
CA ALA A 142 13.62 10.69 13.14
C ALA A 142 12.54 11.76 12.92
N GLY A 143 11.36 11.64 13.52
CA GLY A 143 10.22 12.55 13.34
C GLY A 143 9.50 12.38 12.00
N CYS A 144 9.60 11.20 11.40
CA CYS A 144 8.85 10.89 10.19
C CYS A 144 7.35 10.83 10.46
N ILE A 145 6.53 11.28 9.52
CA ILE A 145 5.12 10.93 9.46
C ILE A 145 5.04 9.43 9.13
N ILE A 146 4.32 8.65 9.92
CA ILE A 146 4.20 7.20 9.72
C ILE A 146 2.84 6.88 9.11
N THR A 147 2.85 6.22 7.95
CA THR A 147 1.64 5.87 7.21
C THR A 147 1.49 4.37 7.07
N PHE A 148 0.28 3.88 7.23
CA PHE A 148 -0.02 2.47 7.30
C PHE A 148 -1.20 2.07 6.40
N ASP A 149 -1.00 1.02 5.61
CA ASP A 149 -2.05 0.28 4.91
C ASP A 149 -1.97 -1.17 5.34
N PRO A 150 -2.89 -1.68 6.19
CA PRO A 150 -2.91 -3.09 6.59
C PRO A 150 -2.86 -4.03 5.40
N ASN A 151 -3.68 -3.77 4.39
CA ASN A 151 -3.70 -4.50 3.13
C ASN A 151 -3.67 -6.02 3.35
N LEU A 152 -4.58 -6.50 4.19
CA LEU A 152 -4.66 -7.87 4.68
C LEU A 152 -4.64 -8.89 3.54
N ARG A 153 -3.81 -9.88 3.67
CA ARG A 153 -3.76 -11.08 2.80
C ARG A 153 -3.85 -12.31 3.69
N GLU A 154 -5.07 -12.74 4.01
CA GLU A 154 -5.35 -13.84 4.94
C GLU A 154 -4.50 -15.08 4.69
N PRO A 155 -4.29 -15.57 3.43
CA PRO A 155 -3.51 -16.78 3.18
C PRO A 155 -2.03 -16.69 3.56
N LEU A 156 -1.52 -15.50 3.88
CA LEU A 156 -0.11 -15.29 4.26
C LEU A 156 0.12 -15.26 5.77
N TRP A 157 -0.93 -15.42 6.56
CA TRP A 157 -0.87 -15.44 8.01
C TRP A 157 -1.05 -16.85 8.57
N ASN A 158 -0.42 -17.15 9.70
CA ASN A 158 -0.64 -18.41 10.40
C ASN A 158 -2.04 -18.50 11.01
N SER A 159 -2.59 -17.35 11.42
CA SER A 159 -3.97 -17.20 11.88
C SER A 159 -4.46 -15.76 11.71
N LEU A 160 -5.77 -15.58 11.65
CA LEU A 160 -6.40 -14.26 11.63
C LEU A 160 -6.23 -13.51 12.97
N ASP A 161 -6.09 -14.23 14.08
CA ASP A 161 -5.80 -13.63 15.38
C ASP A 161 -4.41 -13.02 15.40
N GLU A 162 -3.39 -13.70 14.84
CA GLU A 162 -2.05 -13.14 14.67
C GLU A 162 -2.09 -11.91 13.75
N ALA A 163 -2.80 -11.98 12.63
CA ALA A 163 -2.96 -10.86 11.72
C ALA A 163 -3.55 -9.64 12.44
N LYS A 164 -4.62 -9.84 13.20
CA LYS A 164 -5.28 -8.79 13.98
C LYS A 164 -4.33 -8.17 15.01
N GLU A 165 -3.62 -8.98 15.78
CA GLU A 165 -2.63 -8.53 16.75
C GLU A 165 -1.57 -7.62 16.10
N GLN A 166 -1.02 -8.06 14.96
CA GLN A 166 0.04 -7.31 14.28
C GLN A 166 -0.48 -6.03 13.60
N ILE A 167 -1.69 -6.02 13.08
CA ILE A 167 -2.34 -4.81 12.56
C ILE A 167 -2.51 -3.78 13.69
N LEU A 168 -3.07 -4.19 14.84
CA LEU A 168 -3.24 -3.30 15.99
C LEU A 168 -1.89 -2.82 16.55
N ALA A 169 -0.84 -3.66 16.53
CA ALA A 169 0.50 -3.24 16.90
C ALA A 169 1.07 -2.16 15.96
N GLY A 170 0.84 -2.29 14.64
CA GLY A 170 1.23 -1.29 13.65
C GLY A 170 0.49 0.04 13.82
N MET A 171 -0.79 0.01 14.18
CA MET A 171 -1.61 1.21 14.40
C MET A 171 -1.08 2.13 15.51
N LYS A 172 -0.34 1.60 16.48
CA LYS A 172 0.29 2.39 17.56
C LYS A 172 1.34 3.39 17.08
N TYR A 173 1.82 3.23 15.85
CA TYR A 173 2.80 4.12 15.23
C TYR A 173 2.17 5.08 14.21
N CYS A 174 0.91 4.88 13.86
CA CYS A 174 0.29 5.39 12.65
C CYS A 174 -0.22 6.84 12.80
N ASP A 175 0.24 7.73 11.90
CA ASP A 175 -0.29 9.08 11.75
C ASP A 175 -1.34 9.17 10.61
N TYR A 176 -1.23 8.32 9.61
CA TYR A 176 -2.21 8.16 8.55
C TYR A 176 -2.50 6.69 8.30
N LEU A 177 -3.75 6.31 8.46
CA LEU A 177 -4.27 4.97 8.16
C LEU A 177 -5.08 4.99 6.85
N LYS A 178 -4.67 4.19 5.87
CA LYS A 178 -5.55 3.79 4.78
C LYS A 178 -6.05 2.38 5.05
N ILE A 179 -7.34 2.17 5.00
CA ILE A 179 -7.96 0.87 5.27
C ILE A 179 -9.21 0.70 4.41
N SER A 180 -9.64 -0.52 4.11
CA SER A 180 -10.92 -0.77 3.45
C SER A 180 -12.06 -0.92 4.47
N ASP A 181 -13.28 -0.70 4.01
CA ASP A 181 -14.51 -0.91 4.80
C ASP A 181 -14.58 -2.33 5.38
N ASN A 182 -14.34 -3.34 4.57
CA ASN A 182 -14.33 -4.75 4.98
C ASN A 182 -13.25 -5.04 6.03
N GLU A 183 -12.04 -4.47 5.87
CA GLU A 183 -10.97 -4.64 6.85
C GLU A 183 -11.33 -4.01 8.21
N ILE A 184 -11.98 -2.84 8.21
CA ILE A 184 -12.45 -2.20 9.44
C ILE A 184 -13.49 -3.06 10.14
N GLN A 185 -14.50 -3.54 9.41
CA GLN A 185 -15.56 -4.40 9.96
C GLN A 185 -14.96 -5.66 10.58
N TRP A 186 -14.06 -6.34 9.86
CA TRP A 186 -13.37 -7.53 10.36
C TRP A 186 -12.51 -7.22 11.60
N LEU A 187 -11.76 -6.13 11.58
CA LEU A 187 -10.81 -5.79 12.64
C LEU A 187 -11.51 -5.38 13.94
N THR A 188 -12.58 -4.61 13.83
CA THR A 188 -13.29 -4.02 14.96
C THR A 188 -14.48 -4.84 15.45
N GLY A 189 -15.04 -5.69 14.57
CA GLY A 189 -16.26 -6.42 14.79
C GLY A 189 -17.52 -5.57 14.68
N GLU A 190 -17.42 -4.30 14.25
CA GLU A 190 -18.55 -3.40 14.03
C GLU A 190 -19.16 -3.64 12.65
N GLU A 191 -20.50 -3.78 12.55
CA GLU A 191 -21.19 -3.89 11.26
C GLU A 191 -21.13 -2.58 10.48
N ASP A 192 -21.27 -1.45 11.16
CA ASP A 192 -21.05 -0.11 10.58
C ASP A 192 -19.55 0.25 10.65
N PHE A 193 -18.92 0.34 9.51
CA PHE A 193 -17.51 0.70 9.44
C PHE A 193 -17.21 2.11 9.99
N THR A 194 -18.18 3.03 10.02
CA THR A 194 -18.02 4.35 10.64
C THR A 194 -17.86 4.21 12.16
N ALA A 195 -18.66 3.36 12.80
CA ALA A 195 -18.46 3.01 14.20
C ALA A 195 -17.09 2.37 14.43
N GLY A 196 -16.66 1.51 13.49
CA GLY A 196 -15.33 0.93 13.51
C GLY A 196 -14.21 1.98 13.42
N VAL A 197 -14.33 2.98 12.55
CA VAL A 197 -13.37 4.10 12.46
C VAL A 197 -13.28 4.85 13.78
N HIS A 198 -14.42 5.19 14.40
CA HIS A 198 -14.46 5.89 15.68
C HIS A 198 -13.77 5.08 16.78
N LYS A 199 -14.00 3.76 16.82
CA LYS A 199 -13.34 2.85 17.78
C LYS A 199 -11.81 2.86 17.61
N LEU A 200 -11.31 2.76 16.35
CA LEU A 200 -9.88 2.83 16.08
C LEU A 200 -9.29 4.20 16.45
N ARG A 201 -10.01 5.28 16.14
CA ARG A 201 -9.59 6.64 16.52
C ARG A 201 -9.53 6.83 18.03
N GLU A 202 -10.50 6.33 18.77
CA GLU A 202 -10.51 6.42 20.25
C GLU A 202 -9.31 5.70 20.87
N GLU A 203 -8.96 4.54 20.31
CA GLU A 203 -7.87 3.70 20.82
C GLU A 203 -6.49 4.24 20.42
N PHE A 204 -6.30 4.63 19.15
CA PHE A 204 -4.96 4.91 18.59
C PHE A 204 -4.70 6.39 18.35
N LYS A 205 -5.70 7.25 18.41
CA LYS A 205 -5.58 8.71 18.15
C LYS A 205 -4.97 9.04 16.79
N ILE A 206 -5.35 8.28 15.74
CA ILE A 206 -4.84 8.47 14.39
C ILE A 206 -5.36 9.78 13.80
N PRO A 207 -4.49 10.71 13.38
CA PRO A 207 -4.86 12.01 12.83
C PRO A 207 -5.74 11.96 11.58
N LEU A 208 -5.41 11.07 10.64
CA LEU A 208 -6.13 10.93 9.38
C LEU A 208 -6.39 9.45 9.08
N ILE A 209 -7.66 9.12 8.85
CA ILE A 209 -8.07 7.79 8.41
C ILE A 209 -8.81 7.93 7.08
N THR A 210 -8.38 7.21 6.05
CA THR A 210 -9.15 7.09 4.80
C THR A 210 -9.67 5.68 4.63
N VAL A 211 -10.94 5.58 4.27
CA VAL A 211 -11.64 4.32 4.03
C VAL A 211 -11.93 4.19 2.54
N SER A 212 -11.40 3.16 1.91
CA SER A 212 -11.74 2.79 0.55
C SER A 212 -12.93 1.82 0.54
N MET A 213 -13.98 2.14 -0.23
CA MET A 213 -15.25 1.41 -0.28
C MET A 213 -15.52 0.85 -1.68
N GLY A 214 -14.46 0.55 -2.42
CA GLY A 214 -14.56 -0.01 -3.77
C GLY A 214 -15.42 0.83 -4.72
N LYS A 215 -16.54 0.26 -5.17
CA LYS A 215 -17.49 0.91 -6.09
C LYS A 215 -18.33 2.02 -5.43
N GLU A 216 -18.25 2.18 -4.14
CA GLU A 216 -18.96 3.24 -3.39
C GLU A 216 -18.10 4.50 -3.24
N GLY A 217 -16.79 4.43 -3.52
CA GLY A 217 -15.87 5.55 -3.43
C GLY A 217 -14.97 5.51 -2.20
N SER A 218 -14.83 6.65 -1.52
CA SER A 218 -13.97 6.74 -0.33
C SER A 218 -14.45 7.79 0.66
N ARG A 219 -14.07 7.61 1.93
CA ARG A 219 -14.24 8.60 3.00
C ARG A 219 -12.90 8.96 3.60
N ALA A 220 -12.78 10.19 4.07
CA ALA A 220 -11.69 10.62 4.95
C ALA A 220 -12.27 11.14 6.26
N TYR A 221 -11.63 10.76 7.35
CA TYR A 221 -11.91 11.21 8.71
C TYR A 221 -10.64 11.86 9.23
N TYR A 222 -10.70 13.14 9.53
CA TYR A 222 -9.57 13.91 10.02
C TYR A 222 -9.90 14.50 11.39
N TYR A 223 -8.98 14.37 12.32
CA TYR A 223 -9.12 14.73 13.74
C TYR A 223 -8.06 15.72 14.22
N GLY A 224 -7.50 16.51 13.29
CA GLY A 224 -6.36 17.38 13.60
C GLY A 224 -5.03 16.59 13.71
N PRO A 225 -3.91 17.32 13.86
CA PRO A 225 -2.57 16.69 13.79
C PRO A 225 -2.24 15.77 14.98
N SER A 226 -2.94 15.87 16.09
CA SER A 226 -2.79 15.01 17.29
C SER A 226 -3.81 13.86 17.35
N GLY A 227 -4.78 13.82 16.41
CA GLY A 227 -5.79 12.76 16.34
C GLY A 227 -6.89 12.86 17.41
N ASP A 228 -6.97 13.94 18.16
CA ASP A 228 -7.96 14.17 19.24
C ASP A 228 -8.84 15.39 19.04
N GLY A 229 -8.70 16.07 17.88
CA GLY A 229 -9.52 17.21 17.49
C GLY A 229 -10.95 16.84 17.10
N GLU A 230 -11.73 17.87 16.76
CA GLU A 230 -13.06 17.72 16.20
C GLU A 230 -12.99 17.04 14.82
N GLU A 231 -13.95 16.14 14.57
CA GLU A 231 -13.99 15.37 13.32
C GLU A 231 -14.36 16.26 12.12
N ILE A 232 -13.55 16.19 11.08
CA ILE A 232 -13.93 16.61 9.73
C ILE A 232 -14.05 15.34 8.87
N MET A 233 -15.27 15.01 8.43
CA MET A 233 -15.53 13.85 7.58
C MET A 233 -15.98 14.31 6.19
N VAL A 234 -15.35 13.74 5.16
CA VAL A 234 -15.76 13.94 3.76
C VAL A 234 -15.94 12.61 3.06
N GLU A 235 -16.90 12.56 2.16
CA GLU A 235 -17.15 11.42 1.26
C GLU A 235 -17.06 11.85 -0.19
N VAL A 236 -16.35 11.08 -1.00
CA VAL A 236 -16.23 11.33 -2.44
C VAL A 236 -16.61 10.08 -3.22
N LYS A 237 -17.49 10.25 -4.18
CA LYS A 237 -17.98 9.18 -5.06
C LYS A 237 -16.86 8.67 -6.00
N PRO A 238 -16.93 7.42 -6.46
CA PRO A 238 -15.95 6.83 -7.34
C PRO A 238 -16.05 7.38 -8.77
N PHE A 239 -14.97 7.26 -9.53
CA PHE A 239 -14.97 7.45 -10.99
C PHE A 239 -15.10 6.09 -11.67
N LEU A 240 -16.32 5.54 -11.70
CA LEU A 240 -16.59 4.24 -12.30
C LEU A 240 -16.31 4.23 -13.81
N SER A 241 -15.86 3.10 -14.34
CA SER A 241 -15.55 2.92 -15.76
C SER A 241 -15.96 1.51 -16.20
N ASP A 242 -16.56 1.44 -17.39
CA ASP A 242 -16.82 0.22 -18.14
C ASP A 242 -15.52 -0.42 -18.70
N LYS A 243 -14.41 0.32 -18.67
CA LYS A 243 -13.08 -0.10 -19.13
C LYS A 243 -12.24 -0.75 -18.03
N THR A 244 -12.81 -1.06 -16.88
CA THR A 244 -12.08 -1.74 -15.81
C THR A 244 -11.66 -3.15 -16.26
N ILE A 245 -10.35 -3.39 -16.22
CA ILE A 245 -9.73 -4.67 -16.61
C ILE A 245 -9.29 -5.42 -15.37
N GLU A 246 -8.66 -4.71 -14.42
CA GLU A 246 -8.01 -5.29 -13.26
C GLU A 246 -8.02 -4.28 -12.10
N THR A 247 -8.21 -4.73 -10.86
CA THR A 247 -8.22 -3.84 -9.67
C THR A 247 -6.91 -3.84 -8.88
N THR A 248 -5.90 -4.57 -9.37
CA THR A 248 -4.58 -4.61 -8.74
C THR A 248 -3.96 -3.22 -8.71
N GLY A 249 -3.45 -2.83 -7.54
CA GLY A 249 -2.78 -1.53 -7.37
C GLY A 249 -3.71 -0.33 -7.17
N ALA A 250 -5.05 -0.49 -7.26
CA ALA A 250 -5.98 0.63 -7.05
C ALA A 250 -5.86 1.22 -5.62
N GLY A 251 -5.83 0.38 -4.59
CA GLY A 251 -5.62 0.79 -3.20
C GLY A 251 -4.27 1.45 -3.00
N ASP A 252 -3.21 0.89 -3.60
CA ASP A 252 -1.86 1.44 -3.49
C ASP A 252 -1.74 2.80 -4.20
N THR A 253 -2.38 2.96 -5.38
CA THR A 253 -2.45 4.22 -6.13
C THR A 253 -3.21 5.29 -5.35
N PHE A 254 -4.33 4.91 -4.75
CA PHE A 254 -5.09 5.76 -3.84
C PHE A 254 -4.23 6.20 -2.65
N CYS A 255 -3.60 5.26 -1.96
CA CYS A 255 -2.73 5.52 -0.81
C CYS A 255 -1.57 6.45 -1.17
N GLY A 256 -0.86 6.17 -2.27
CA GLY A 256 0.24 7.01 -2.74
C GLY A 256 -0.19 8.44 -3.08
N THR A 257 -1.41 8.61 -3.63
CA THR A 257 -1.99 9.92 -3.88
C THR A 257 -2.29 10.67 -2.58
N VAL A 258 -2.90 10.02 -1.60
CA VAL A 258 -3.17 10.64 -0.28
C VAL A 258 -1.85 11.04 0.41
N ILE A 259 -0.82 10.19 0.35
CA ILE A 259 0.51 10.48 0.89
C ILE A 259 1.12 11.73 0.22
N HIS A 260 0.95 11.89 -1.10
CA HIS A 260 1.36 13.13 -1.78
C HIS A 260 0.72 14.37 -1.13
N TYR A 261 -0.61 14.36 -0.92
CA TYR A 261 -1.30 15.48 -0.28
C TYR A 261 -0.83 15.72 1.15
N ILE A 262 -0.53 14.68 1.92
CA ILE A 262 0.05 14.79 3.26
C ILE A 262 1.42 15.49 3.20
N LEU A 263 2.27 15.13 2.24
CA LEU A 263 3.60 15.72 2.08
C LEU A 263 3.57 17.19 1.64
N GLU A 264 2.58 17.59 0.80
CA GLU A 264 2.43 18.96 0.31
C GLU A 264 1.71 19.87 1.32
N THR A 265 0.67 19.34 1.96
CA THR A 265 -0.20 20.13 2.84
C THR A 265 0.32 20.14 4.28
N GLY A 266 0.92 19.02 4.73
CA GLY A 266 1.20 18.73 6.13
C GLY A 266 -0.06 18.34 6.90
N LEU A 267 0.08 17.40 7.85
CA LEU A 267 -1.07 16.89 8.62
C LEU A 267 -1.83 17.97 9.41
N ALA A 268 -1.21 19.11 9.73
CA ALA A 268 -1.85 20.17 10.49
C ALA A 268 -2.81 21.06 9.68
N ASN A 269 -2.81 20.96 8.35
CA ASN A 269 -3.41 21.97 7.48
C ASN A 269 -4.55 21.41 6.61
N PHE A 270 -5.15 20.30 6.97
CA PHE A 270 -6.33 19.78 6.29
C PHE A 270 -7.61 20.47 6.77
N ASP A 271 -8.44 20.83 5.82
CA ASP A 271 -9.82 21.27 5.96
C ASP A 271 -10.73 20.43 5.05
N GLU A 272 -12.03 20.63 5.11
CA GLU A 272 -13.02 19.91 4.30
C GLU A 272 -12.74 20.05 2.80
N ALA A 273 -12.36 21.24 2.32
CA ALA A 273 -12.09 21.49 0.91
C ALA A 273 -10.85 20.73 0.44
N LYS A 274 -9.78 20.73 1.24
CA LYS A 274 -8.53 20.04 0.93
C LYS A 274 -8.70 18.51 0.99
N LEU A 275 -9.46 18.00 1.96
CA LEU A 275 -9.81 16.57 2.04
C LEU A 275 -10.65 16.12 0.83
N THR A 276 -11.61 16.94 0.41
CA THR A 276 -12.44 16.67 -0.77
C THR A 276 -11.58 16.66 -2.05
N GLU A 277 -10.68 17.62 -2.19
CA GLU A 277 -9.73 17.68 -3.31
C GLU A 277 -8.85 16.42 -3.34
N MET A 278 -8.27 16.06 -2.21
CA MET A 278 -7.41 14.88 -2.03
C MET A 278 -8.13 13.59 -2.43
N LEU A 279 -9.33 13.34 -1.88
CA LEU A 279 -10.09 12.13 -2.20
C LEU A 279 -10.55 12.09 -3.65
N THR A 280 -10.95 13.25 -4.23
CA THR A 280 -11.34 13.34 -5.64
C THR A 280 -10.18 12.91 -6.54
N PHE A 281 -8.98 13.42 -6.27
CA PHE A 281 -7.79 13.06 -7.03
C PHE A 281 -7.40 11.58 -6.82
N ALA A 282 -7.45 11.09 -5.58
CA ALA A 282 -7.11 9.72 -5.23
C ALA A 282 -8.09 8.72 -5.88
N ASN A 283 -9.40 8.99 -5.88
CA ASN A 283 -10.41 8.17 -6.55
C ASN A 283 -10.22 8.19 -8.08
N GLY A 284 -9.88 9.35 -8.66
CA GLY A 284 -9.57 9.46 -10.09
C GLY A 284 -8.35 8.64 -10.48
N ALA A 285 -7.26 8.73 -9.72
CA ALA A 285 -6.05 7.95 -9.95
C ALA A 285 -6.30 6.44 -9.79
N ALA A 286 -7.02 6.04 -8.74
CA ALA A 286 -7.42 4.64 -8.50
C ALA A 286 -8.31 4.10 -9.62
N SER A 287 -9.19 4.91 -10.22
CA SER A 287 -9.98 4.52 -11.38
C SER A 287 -9.12 4.26 -12.61
N LEU A 288 -8.14 5.12 -12.88
CA LEU A 288 -7.30 4.98 -14.08
C LEU A 288 -6.43 3.73 -14.06
N ILE A 289 -5.81 3.40 -12.92
CA ILE A 289 -4.96 2.20 -12.83
C ILE A 289 -5.74 0.92 -13.11
N THR A 290 -7.04 0.88 -12.81
CA THR A 290 -7.87 -0.32 -13.07
C THR A 290 -8.12 -0.60 -14.55
N ARG A 291 -7.80 0.34 -15.45
CA ARG A 291 -8.01 0.23 -16.90
C ARG A 291 -6.84 -0.40 -17.65
N VAL A 292 -5.77 -0.73 -16.94
CA VAL A 292 -4.54 -1.32 -17.50
C VAL A 292 -4.11 -2.52 -16.70
N LYS A 293 -3.39 -3.47 -17.33
CA LYS A 293 -2.79 -4.59 -16.63
C LYS A 293 -1.46 -4.19 -15.98
N GLY A 294 -1.23 -4.70 -14.77
CA GLY A 294 -0.01 -4.45 -14.00
C GLY A 294 -0.21 -3.36 -12.95
N ALA A 295 0.86 -2.96 -12.29
CA ALA A 295 0.83 -1.94 -11.24
C ALA A 295 2.04 -1.00 -11.30
N LEU A 296 3.22 -1.46 -10.91
CA LEU A 296 4.41 -0.63 -10.69
C LEU A 296 4.77 0.29 -11.89
N LYS A 297 4.74 -0.25 -13.12
CA LYS A 297 5.12 0.48 -14.34
C LYS A 297 4.01 1.30 -14.99
N VAL A 298 2.77 1.08 -14.58
CA VAL A 298 1.58 1.62 -15.25
C VAL A 298 0.79 2.59 -14.38
N MET A 299 1.45 3.18 -13.38
CA MET A 299 0.84 4.23 -12.55
C MET A 299 0.35 5.37 -13.44
N PRO A 300 -0.87 5.90 -13.19
CA PRO A 300 -1.48 6.91 -14.04
C PRO A 300 -0.67 8.21 -14.06
N GLU A 301 -0.63 8.83 -15.24
CA GLU A 301 -0.06 10.16 -15.39
C GLU A 301 -0.95 11.21 -14.71
N ILE A 302 -0.32 12.18 -14.05
CA ILE A 302 -1.03 13.24 -13.31
C ILE A 302 -1.96 14.05 -14.22
N SER A 303 -1.54 14.30 -15.47
CA SER A 303 -2.38 14.96 -16.48
C SER A 303 -3.64 14.18 -16.81
N ALA A 304 -3.55 12.84 -16.94
CA ALA A 304 -4.70 11.99 -17.20
C ALA A 304 -5.69 11.96 -16.02
N VAL A 305 -5.16 12.01 -14.78
CA VAL A 305 -6.03 12.13 -13.58
C VAL A 305 -6.77 13.47 -13.60
N LYS A 306 -6.05 14.59 -13.86
CA LYS A 306 -6.66 15.92 -13.95
C LYS A 306 -7.75 15.98 -15.03
N GLU A 307 -7.49 15.43 -16.21
CA GLU A 307 -8.49 15.36 -17.29
C GLU A 307 -9.75 14.57 -16.86
N LEU A 308 -9.55 13.41 -16.20
CA LEU A 308 -10.67 12.59 -15.73
C LEU A 308 -11.55 13.30 -14.70
N ILE A 309 -10.94 14.07 -13.79
CA ILE A 309 -11.68 14.78 -12.72
C ILE A 309 -12.13 16.20 -13.13
N GLY A 310 -11.89 16.62 -14.39
CA GLY A 310 -12.33 17.92 -14.91
C GLY A 310 -11.48 19.11 -14.43
N LYS A 311 -10.19 18.92 -14.19
CA LYS A 311 -9.23 19.95 -13.76
C LYS A 311 -8.13 20.20 -14.79
#